data_e7765622df78b8a56a9b4ae71e6b5a64
#
_entry.id   e7765622df78b8a56a9b4ae71e6b5a64
#
_cell.length_a   1.000
_cell.length_b   1.000
_cell.length_c   1.000
_cell.angle_alpha   90.00
_cell.angle_beta   90.00
_cell.angle_gamma   90.00
#
_symmetry.space_group_name_H-M   'P 1'
#
loop_
_entity.id
_entity.type
_entity.pdbx_description
1 polymer ?
#
loop_
_entity_poly.entity_id
_entity_poly.type
_entity_poly.pdbx_seq_one_letter_code
_entity_poly.pdbx_strand_id
1 'polypeptide(L)'
;MSEINDIREVWDNGAISSASLFGDEVERFKQETGATRVVGTKWKYRGKEYGVPYYVRVLKDGAGIVHFDDGDLRTGRLVVRNGDGTQRVVIGVPRIDANSRPEDGYLSLPPSSARFGGIEWGCEGSDGYTDYLFEFDWRTGALLRYARPTRPW
;
A
#
# COMPACT_ATOMS: atom_id res chain seq x y z
N MET A 1 9.64 -17.10 -4.66
CA MET A 1 8.22 -17.43 -4.60
C MET A 1 7.58 -16.70 -3.43
N SER A 2 6.46 -16.05 -3.64
CA SER A 2 5.77 -15.33 -2.57
C SER A 2 5.03 -16.31 -1.65
N GLU A 3 5.15 -16.14 -0.34
CA GLU A 3 4.37 -16.93 0.63
C GLU A 3 2.89 -16.52 0.61
N ILE A 4 2.62 -15.26 0.29
CA ILE A 4 1.26 -14.76 0.08
C ILE A 4 0.89 -15.02 -1.37
N ASN A 5 -0.24 -15.68 -1.60
CA ASN A 5 -0.71 -16.01 -2.94
C ASN A 5 -2.23 -15.97 -3.02
N ASP A 6 -2.76 -16.19 -4.23
CA ASP A 6 -4.21 -16.17 -4.51
C ASP A 6 -4.86 -14.89 -3.97
N ILE A 7 -4.29 -13.75 -4.33
CA ILE A 7 -4.77 -12.45 -3.88
C ILE A 7 -6.02 -12.09 -4.66
N ARG A 8 -7.10 -11.78 -3.93
CA ARG A 8 -8.41 -11.45 -4.51
C ARG A 8 -8.93 -10.16 -3.89
N GLU A 9 -9.58 -9.36 -4.71
CA GLU A 9 -10.24 -8.14 -4.26
C GLU A 9 -11.71 -8.40 -4.02
N VAL A 10 -12.22 -7.91 -2.90
CA VAL A 10 -13.64 -7.95 -2.55
C VAL A 10 -14.24 -6.58 -2.86
N TRP A 11 -15.29 -6.56 -3.65
CA TRP A 11 -15.95 -5.34 -4.11
C TRP A 11 -17.17 -5.03 -3.23
N ASP A 12 -17.66 -3.81 -3.33
CA ASP A 12 -18.72 -3.25 -2.48
C ASP A 12 -20.05 -3.99 -2.55
N ASN A 13 -20.30 -4.74 -3.62
CA ASN A 13 -21.51 -5.56 -3.76
C ASN A 13 -21.28 -7.04 -3.45
N GLY A 14 -20.11 -7.39 -2.88
CA GLY A 14 -19.75 -8.77 -2.58
C GLY A 14 -19.10 -9.54 -3.70
N ALA A 15 -19.00 -8.96 -4.90
CA ALA A 15 -18.30 -9.60 -6.02
C ALA A 15 -16.81 -9.74 -5.69
N ILE A 16 -16.19 -10.80 -6.21
CA ILE A 16 -14.77 -11.09 -5.96
C ILE A 16 -14.07 -11.18 -7.31
N SER A 17 -12.92 -10.51 -7.41
CA SER A 17 -12.07 -10.54 -8.59
C SER A 17 -10.63 -10.87 -8.23
N SER A 18 -9.86 -11.29 -9.25
CA SER A 18 -8.42 -11.38 -9.10
C SER A 18 -7.82 -9.99 -8.89
N ALA A 19 -6.82 -9.89 -8.01
CA ALA A 19 -6.08 -8.65 -7.81
C ALA A 19 -5.20 -8.26 -9.01
N SER A 20 -5.09 -9.13 -10.01
CA SER A 20 -4.31 -8.85 -11.22
C SER A 20 -5.07 -8.10 -12.30
N LEU A 21 -6.36 -7.81 -12.11
CA LEU A 21 -7.14 -7.03 -13.08
C LEU A 21 -6.65 -5.58 -13.11
N PHE A 22 -6.58 -5.03 -14.32
CA PHE A 22 -6.27 -3.60 -14.50
C PHE A 22 -6.79 -3.11 -15.85
N GLY A 23 -6.91 -1.79 -15.99
CA GLY A 23 -7.35 -1.16 -17.24
C GLY A 23 -8.75 -1.57 -17.66
N ASP A 24 -8.89 -2.00 -18.91
CA ASP A 24 -10.18 -2.37 -19.48
C ASP A 24 -10.82 -3.58 -18.79
N GLU A 25 -10.01 -4.46 -18.20
CA GLU A 25 -10.52 -5.61 -17.45
C GLU A 25 -11.30 -5.17 -16.23
N VAL A 26 -10.82 -4.13 -15.53
CA VAL A 26 -11.51 -3.56 -14.37
C VAL A 26 -12.85 -2.97 -14.78
N GLU A 27 -12.89 -2.19 -15.86
CA GLU A 27 -14.13 -1.59 -16.34
C GLU A 27 -15.14 -2.66 -16.78
N ARG A 28 -14.68 -3.69 -17.45
CA ARG A 28 -15.55 -4.82 -17.86
C ARG A 28 -16.13 -5.52 -16.62
N PHE A 29 -15.31 -5.78 -15.62
CA PHE A 29 -15.75 -6.40 -14.37
C PHE A 29 -16.83 -5.56 -13.69
N LYS A 30 -16.63 -4.24 -13.62
CA LYS A 30 -17.63 -3.33 -13.05
C LYS A 30 -18.95 -3.38 -13.81
N GLN A 31 -18.90 -3.39 -15.13
CA GLN A 31 -20.10 -3.46 -15.97
C GLN A 31 -20.84 -4.78 -15.79
N GLU A 32 -20.12 -5.89 -15.73
CA GLU A 32 -20.71 -7.22 -15.63
C GLU A 32 -21.31 -7.51 -14.26
N THR A 33 -20.72 -6.97 -13.20
CA THR A 33 -21.11 -7.29 -11.82
C THR A 33 -21.90 -6.19 -11.13
N GLY A 34 -21.81 -4.95 -11.61
CA GLY A 34 -22.40 -3.79 -10.93
C GLY A 34 -21.56 -3.28 -9.77
N ALA A 35 -20.38 -3.86 -9.53
CA ALA A 35 -19.46 -3.41 -8.48
C ALA A 35 -18.86 -2.05 -8.84
N THR A 36 -18.59 -1.21 -7.83
CA THR A 36 -18.07 0.14 -8.06
C THR A 36 -16.70 0.37 -7.45
N ARG A 37 -16.39 -0.25 -6.30
CA ARG A 37 -15.10 -0.06 -5.64
C ARG A 37 -14.69 -1.28 -4.84
N VAL A 38 -13.39 -1.41 -4.60
CA VAL A 38 -12.82 -2.46 -3.75
C VAL A 38 -12.98 -2.04 -2.30
N VAL A 39 -13.50 -2.93 -1.47
CA VAL A 39 -13.71 -2.70 -0.04
C VAL A 39 -12.92 -3.66 0.84
N GLY A 40 -12.25 -4.64 0.26
CA GLY A 40 -11.46 -5.59 1.03
C GLY A 40 -10.53 -6.40 0.16
N THR A 41 -9.68 -7.18 0.81
CA THR A 41 -8.72 -8.06 0.14
C THR A 41 -8.65 -9.38 0.88
N LYS A 42 -8.60 -10.48 0.12
CA LYS A 42 -8.39 -11.83 0.64
C LYS A 42 -7.16 -12.43 0.01
N TRP A 43 -6.47 -13.28 0.74
CA TRP A 43 -5.29 -13.97 0.24
C TRP A 43 -5.10 -15.30 0.95
N LYS A 44 -4.22 -16.13 0.41
CA LYS A 44 -3.77 -17.35 1.08
C LYS A 44 -2.34 -17.19 1.56
N TYR A 45 -2.07 -17.70 2.73
CA TYR A 45 -0.75 -17.72 3.34
C TYR A 45 -0.57 -19.04 4.07
N ARG A 46 0.43 -19.82 3.63
CA ARG A 46 0.74 -21.14 4.19
C ARG A 46 -0.51 -22.04 4.24
N GLY A 47 -1.29 -22.04 3.19
CA GLY A 47 -2.47 -22.89 3.03
C GLY A 47 -3.73 -22.43 3.74
N LYS A 48 -3.68 -21.30 4.45
CA LYS A 48 -4.85 -20.71 5.12
C LYS A 48 -5.29 -19.43 4.43
N GLU A 49 -6.60 -19.16 4.50
CA GLU A 49 -7.16 -17.94 3.96
C GLU A 49 -7.25 -16.85 5.02
N TYR A 50 -6.88 -15.65 4.63
CA TYR A 50 -6.94 -14.45 5.47
C TYR A 50 -7.59 -13.32 4.68
N GLY A 51 -8.05 -12.30 5.37
CA GLY A 51 -8.64 -11.13 4.73
C GLY A 51 -8.65 -9.93 5.65
N VAL A 52 -8.73 -8.75 5.04
CA VAL A 52 -8.91 -7.48 5.73
C VAL A 52 -9.91 -6.63 4.96
N PRO A 53 -10.65 -5.73 5.65
CA PRO A 53 -11.63 -4.85 4.99
C PRO A 53 -10.95 -3.62 4.37
N TYR A 54 -9.81 -3.82 3.70
CA TYR A 54 -9.00 -2.75 3.12
C TYR A 54 -8.42 -3.18 1.78
N TYR A 55 -8.15 -2.21 0.93
CA TYR A 55 -7.28 -2.40 -0.23
C TYR A 55 -5.84 -2.50 0.27
N VAL A 56 -5.10 -3.51 -0.18
CA VAL A 56 -3.73 -3.75 0.28
C VAL A 56 -2.75 -3.84 -0.88
N ARG A 57 -1.48 -3.64 -0.57
CA ARG A 57 -0.34 -4.01 -1.43
C ARG A 57 0.45 -5.12 -0.75
N VAL A 58 0.86 -6.10 -1.53
CA VAL A 58 1.75 -7.16 -1.04
C VAL A 58 3.18 -6.62 -1.06
N LEU A 59 3.91 -6.81 0.03
CA LEU A 59 5.29 -6.37 0.12
C LEU A 59 6.18 -7.13 -0.87
N LYS A 60 7.27 -6.52 -1.26
CA LYS A 60 8.21 -7.08 -2.23
C LYS A 60 8.73 -8.47 -1.84
N ASP A 61 8.91 -8.73 -0.53
CA ASP A 61 9.35 -10.03 -0.02
C ASP A 61 8.25 -11.10 -0.07
N GLY A 62 7.01 -10.71 -0.34
CA GLY A 62 5.89 -11.64 -0.40
C GLY A 62 5.44 -12.19 0.94
N ALA A 63 5.96 -11.68 2.04
CA ALA A 63 5.67 -12.20 3.38
C ALA A 63 4.78 -11.27 4.21
N GLY A 64 4.39 -10.14 3.68
CA GLY A 64 3.56 -9.17 4.37
C GLY A 64 2.73 -8.33 3.42
N ILE A 65 1.81 -7.57 4.00
CA ILE A 65 0.96 -6.64 3.28
C ILE A 65 0.98 -5.29 3.96
N VAL A 66 0.60 -4.26 3.21
CA VAL A 66 0.49 -2.89 3.73
C VAL A 66 -0.81 -2.26 3.26
N HIS A 67 -1.45 -1.51 4.13
CA HIS A 67 -2.66 -0.75 3.81
C HIS A 67 -2.69 0.57 4.58
N PHE A 68 -3.60 1.47 4.16
CA PHE A 68 -3.84 2.70 4.91
C PHE A 68 -4.48 2.39 6.26
N ASP A 69 -4.16 3.20 7.28
CA ASP A 69 -4.71 3.02 8.61
C ASP A 69 -6.25 3.13 8.63
N ASP A 70 -6.81 4.06 7.85
CA ASP A 70 -8.27 4.23 7.73
C ASP A 70 -8.88 3.44 6.58
N GLY A 71 -8.11 2.59 5.94
CA GLY A 71 -8.62 1.67 4.92
C GLY A 71 -8.50 2.17 3.50
N ASP A 72 -9.06 3.30 3.14
CA ASP A 72 -9.21 3.68 1.73
C ASP A 72 -8.68 5.08 1.39
N LEU A 73 -8.20 5.83 2.35
CA LEU A 73 -7.72 7.20 2.13
C LEU A 73 -6.24 7.32 2.47
N ARG A 74 -5.57 8.27 1.79
CA ARG A 74 -4.24 8.68 2.17
C ARG A 74 -4.29 9.24 3.59
N THR A 75 -3.56 8.59 4.47
CA THR A 75 -3.46 9.00 5.86
C THR A 75 -2.01 9.23 6.21
N GLY A 76 -1.77 9.80 7.38
CA GLY A 76 -0.43 9.95 7.90
C GLY A 76 0.18 8.64 8.38
N ARG A 77 -0.50 7.48 8.18
CA ARG A 77 -0.01 6.20 8.69
C ARG A 77 -0.32 5.05 7.75
N LEU A 78 0.63 4.12 7.67
CA LEU A 78 0.46 2.83 7.01
C LEU A 78 0.54 1.72 8.04
N VAL A 79 -0.32 0.73 7.89
CA VAL A 79 -0.30 -0.48 8.73
C VAL A 79 0.34 -1.60 7.92
N VAL A 80 1.37 -2.22 8.48
CA VAL A 80 2.03 -3.38 7.89
C VAL A 80 1.60 -4.61 8.68
N ARG A 81 1.13 -5.62 7.95
CA ARG A 81 0.71 -6.90 8.54
C ARG A 81 1.55 -8.04 8.01
N ASN A 82 1.73 -9.05 8.85
CA ASN A 82 2.31 -10.32 8.44
C ASN A 82 1.33 -11.07 7.53
N GLY A 83 1.81 -12.12 6.86
CA GLY A 83 0.96 -12.93 5.99
C GLY A 83 -0.24 -13.54 6.69
N ASP A 84 -0.14 -13.80 7.99
CA ASP A 84 -1.24 -14.33 8.81
C ASP A 84 -2.24 -13.24 9.28
N GLY A 85 -2.10 -12.01 8.79
CA GLY A 85 -2.99 -10.91 9.13
C GLY A 85 -2.65 -10.17 10.42
N THR A 86 -1.69 -10.66 11.21
CA THR A 86 -1.31 -9.97 12.44
C THR A 86 -0.56 -8.69 12.15
N GLN A 87 -0.79 -7.65 12.96
CA GLN A 87 -0.11 -6.37 12.78
C GLN A 87 1.38 -6.52 13.11
N ARG A 88 2.22 -6.04 12.18
CA ARG A 88 3.67 -6.04 12.34
C ARG A 88 4.15 -4.70 12.87
N VAL A 89 3.78 -3.63 12.19
CA VAL A 89 4.23 -2.27 12.53
C VAL A 89 3.28 -1.23 11.93
N VAL A 90 3.20 -0.07 12.53
CA VAL A 90 2.53 1.10 11.97
C VAL A 90 3.61 2.13 11.63
N ILE A 91 3.57 2.63 10.40
CA ILE A 91 4.54 3.58 9.88
C ILE A 91 3.87 4.95 9.79
N GLY A 92 4.41 5.95 10.47
CA GLY A 92 3.93 7.32 10.39
C GLY A 92 4.75 8.18 9.44
N VAL A 93 4.25 9.36 9.15
CA VAL A 93 4.96 10.36 8.35
C VAL A 93 6.24 10.76 9.08
N PRO A 94 7.41 10.64 8.45
CA PRO A 94 8.66 10.98 9.11
C PRO A 94 8.88 12.50 9.18
N ARG A 95 9.61 12.92 10.21
CA ARG A 95 10.16 14.26 10.27
C ARG A 95 11.53 14.27 9.58
N ILE A 96 11.66 15.07 8.55
CA ILE A 96 12.90 15.13 7.74
C ILE A 96 13.80 16.26 8.25
N ASP A 97 13.23 17.43 8.56
CA ASP A 97 13.98 18.58 9.02
C ASP A 97 13.10 19.48 9.91
N ALA A 98 13.60 20.67 10.26
CA ALA A 98 12.88 21.59 11.13
C ALA A 98 11.60 22.15 10.52
N ASN A 99 11.46 22.10 9.19
CA ASN A 99 10.27 22.59 8.49
C ASN A 99 9.19 21.50 8.37
N SER A 100 9.52 20.25 8.64
CA SER A 100 8.56 19.14 8.55
C SER A 100 7.38 19.34 9.50
N ARG A 101 6.19 19.00 8.98
CA ARG A 101 4.94 19.00 9.74
C ARG A 101 4.24 17.66 9.51
N PRO A 102 4.69 16.60 10.19
CA PRO A 102 4.15 15.25 9.97
C PRO A 102 2.64 15.18 10.12
N GLU A 103 2.03 15.99 10.98
CA GLU A 103 0.59 16.06 11.19
C GLU A 103 -0.18 16.51 9.95
N ASP A 104 0.48 17.24 9.04
CA ASP A 104 -0.09 17.69 7.77
C ASP A 104 0.39 16.85 6.59
N GLY A 105 1.18 15.82 6.85
CA GLY A 105 1.74 14.96 5.83
C GLY A 105 0.85 13.79 5.46
N TYR A 106 1.32 13.02 4.49
CA TYR A 106 0.64 11.79 4.07
C TYR A 106 1.65 10.79 3.53
N LEU A 107 1.21 9.53 3.44
CA LEU A 107 1.95 8.45 2.80
C LEU A 107 1.06 7.78 1.76
N SER A 108 1.65 7.37 0.65
CA SER A 108 0.97 6.55 -0.35
C SER A 108 1.36 5.09 -0.18
N LEU A 109 0.57 4.18 -0.75
CA LEU A 109 0.92 2.77 -0.73
C LEU A 109 2.06 2.47 -1.71
N PRO A 110 3.01 1.57 -1.35
CA PRO A 110 3.98 1.06 -2.30
C PRO A 110 3.34 -0.01 -3.21
N PRO A 111 3.94 -0.39 -4.34
CA PRO A 111 5.13 0.24 -4.89
C PRO A 111 4.79 1.55 -5.58
N SER A 112 5.71 2.51 -5.52
CA SER A 112 5.64 3.69 -6.37
C SER A 112 6.02 3.30 -7.79
N SER A 113 5.33 3.87 -8.77
CA SER A 113 5.70 3.71 -10.18
C SER A 113 6.91 4.56 -10.55
N ALA A 114 7.26 5.52 -9.71
CA ALA A 114 8.37 6.43 -9.93
C ALA A 114 9.63 5.95 -9.22
N ARG A 115 10.79 6.24 -9.82
CA ARG A 115 12.11 5.99 -9.22
C ARG A 115 12.79 7.31 -9.00
N PHE A 116 13.14 7.58 -7.76
CA PHE A 116 13.82 8.81 -7.38
C PHE A 116 15.05 8.46 -6.56
N GLY A 117 16.21 9.05 -6.92
CA GLY A 117 17.42 8.91 -6.12
C GLY A 117 17.84 7.47 -5.83
N GLY A 118 17.59 6.54 -6.75
CA GLY A 118 17.92 5.13 -6.58
C GLY A 118 17.01 4.35 -5.65
N ILE A 119 15.93 4.97 -5.16
CA ILE A 119 14.97 4.30 -4.30
C ILE A 119 14.02 3.48 -5.16
N GLU A 120 13.98 2.18 -4.89
CA GLU A 120 13.01 1.26 -5.48
C GLU A 120 11.97 0.91 -4.42
N TRP A 121 10.72 0.71 -4.84
CA TRP A 121 9.67 0.26 -3.93
C TRP A 121 9.41 1.24 -2.78
N GLY A 122 9.53 2.53 -3.09
CA GLY A 122 9.31 3.57 -2.10
C GLY A 122 7.84 3.96 -1.97
N CYS A 123 7.55 4.68 -0.91
CA CYS A 123 6.27 5.32 -0.69
C CYS A 123 6.37 6.78 -1.10
N GLU A 124 5.54 7.22 -2.03
CA GLU A 124 5.36 8.65 -2.26
C GLU A 124 4.64 9.25 -1.07
N GLY A 125 5.03 10.44 -0.68
CA GLY A 125 4.38 11.10 0.43
C GLY A 125 4.86 12.52 0.61
N SER A 126 4.41 13.13 1.71
CA SER A 126 4.78 14.48 2.09
C SER A 126 5.04 14.51 3.59
N ASP A 127 6.06 15.26 4.00
CA ASP A 127 6.34 15.53 5.42
C ASP A 127 5.49 16.69 5.96
N GLY A 128 4.48 17.13 5.19
CA GLY A 128 3.65 18.29 5.52
C GLY A 128 4.19 19.60 4.96
N TYR A 129 5.41 19.58 4.42
CA TYR A 129 6.07 20.74 3.85
C TYR A 129 6.57 20.49 2.43
N THR A 130 7.15 19.31 2.18
CA THR A 130 7.75 18.95 0.90
C THR A 130 7.36 17.52 0.54
N ASP A 131 7.24 17.26 -0.76
CA ASP A 131 6.99 15.91 -1.29
C ASP A 131 8.29 15.12 -1.36
N TYR A 132 8.21 13.85 -0.99
CA TYR A 132 9.34 12.92 -1.00
C TYR A 132 8.93 11.56 -1.52
N LEU A 133 9.94 10.78 -1.87
CA LEU A 133 9.85 9.33 -1.95
C LEU A 133 10.58 8.76 -0.75
N PHE A 134 9.88 8.01 0.08
CA PHE A 134 10.42 7.42 1.30
C PHE A 134 10.71 5.94 1.09
N GLU A 135 11.84 5.48 1.60
CA GLU A 135 12.15 4.06 1.69
C GLU A 135 12.13 3.64 3.16
N PHE A 136 11.22 2.74 3.51
CA PHE A 136 11.09 2.22 4.87
C PHE A 136 11.61 0.80 4.96
N ASP A 137 12.09 0.45 6.14
CA ASP A 137 12.27 -0.94 6.52
C ASP A 137 10.89 -1.48 6.92
N TRP A 138 10.36 -2.38 6.09
CA TRP A 138 9.01 -2.91 6.29
C TRP A 138 8.90 -3.86 7.48
N ARG A 139 10.01 -4.21 8.11
CA ARG A 139 10.05 -5.03 9.32
C ARG A 139 9.95 -4.19 10.59
N THR A 140 10.60 -3.05 10.61
CA THR A 140 10.72 -2.20 11.80
C THR A 140 9.98 -0.89 11.69
N GLY A 141 9.63 -0.46 10.47
CA GLY A 141 9.04 0.85 10.22
C GLY A 141 10.04 1.99 10.16
N ALA A 142 11.33 1.70 10.29
CA ALA A 142 12.36 2.74 10.26
C ALA A 142 12.49 3.35 8.87
N LEU A 143 12.67 4.66 8.80
CA LEU A 143 13.00 5.34 7.57
C LEU A 143 14.47 5.05 7.23
N LEU A 144 14.71 4.42 6.08
CA LEU A 144 16.06 4.07 5.62
C LEU A 144 16.68 5.20 4.82
N ARG A 145 15.92 5.80 3.93
CA ARG A 145 16.36 6.96 3.14
C ARG A 145 15.16 7.63 2.48
N TYR A 146 15.41 8.80 1.94
CA TYR A 146 14.41 9.57 1.22
C TYR A 146 15.07 10.33 0.07
N ALA A 147 14.26 10.71 -0.91
CA ALA A 147 14.71 11.53 -2.04
C ALA A 147 13.58 12.45 -2.46
N ARG A 148 13.93 13.61 -3.02
CA ARG A 148 12.97 14.48 -3.67
C ARG A 148 12.59 13.88 -5.02
N PRO A 149 11.31 13.93 -5.40
CA PRO A 149 10.91 13.45 -6.71
C PRO A 149 11.58 14.30 -7.81
N THR A 150 12.13 13.60 -8.81
CA THR A 150 12.56 14.23 -10.03
C THR A 150 11.41 14.15 -11.01
N ARG A 151 10.79 15.29 -11.28
CA ARG A 151 9.67 15.33 -12.21
C ARG A 151 10.20 15.52 -13.62
N PRO A 152 9.86 14.63 -14.56
CA PRO A 152 10.11 14.93 -15.96
C PRO A 152 9.21 16.07 -16.38
N TRP A 153 9.79 17.04 -17.02
CA TRP A 153 9.05 18.19 -17.56
C TRP A 153 8.78 18.00 -19.04
#